data_ac9288ba4a5a9519a99d9e6594bf2535
#
_entry.id   ac9288ba4a5a9519a99d9e6594bf2535
#
_cell.length_a   1.000
_cell.length_b   1.000
_cell.length_c   1.000
_cell.angle_alpha   90.00
_cell.angle_beta   90.00
_cell.angle_gamma   90.00
#
_symmetry.space_group_name_H-M   'P 1'
#
loop_
_entity.id
_entity.type
_entity.pdbx_description
1 polymer ?
#
loop_
_entity_poly.entity_id
_entity_poly.type
_entity_poly.pdbx_seq_one_letter_code
_entity_poly.pdbx_strand_id
1 'polypeptide(L)'
;LSLDPYYADESVTLYHGDCREVLADVGDTFDIVATDPPYSSGGFQEAGKSSGSIGTRGSEVIALDNLSTRGYERLMREVLRYCNQADEIFMFTDWRMWISTFDALESGGWRVRNMLVWDKLQMGMGMPWRNQHELIAYGKRSSAKILDGKRGNVLQVKRSGNANHPTEKPVGLMAQLLGNTSGTRVCDPFAGSGTTLVAAREVGLTAIGVEMDERHCETAAKRLAQGVLL
;
A
#
# COMPACT_ATOMS: atom_id res chain seq x y z
N LEU A 1 -1.68 -27.25 -1.75
CA LEU A 1 -0.52 -26.91 -0.91
C LEU A 1 -1.01 -25.89 0.09
N SER A 2 -0.99 -26.18 1.40
CA SER A 2 -1.28 -25.17 2.41
C SER A 2 -0.14 -24.16 2.39
N LEU A 3 -0.45 -22.90 2.11
CA LEU A 3 0.50 -21.80 2.24
C LEU A 3 0.72 -21.56 3.73
N ASP A 4 1.90 -21.91 4.23
CA ASP A 4 2.26 -21.58 5.60
C ASP A 4 2.56 -20.08 5.69
N PRO A 5 1.98 -19.35 6.64
CA PRO A 5 2.26 -17.94 6.82
C PRO A 5 3.70 -17.71 7.27
N TYR A 6 4.34 -16.66 6.77
CA TYR A 6 5.66 -16.21 7.24
C TYR A 6 5.61 -15.70 8.68
N TYR A 7 4.50 -15.04 9.05
CA TYR A 7 4.18 -14.61 10.40
C TYR A 7 2.67 -14.69 10.61
N ALA A 8 2.25 -15.14 11.78
CA ALA A 8 0.85 -15.10 12.17
C ALA A 8 0.71 -14.89 13.67
N ASP A 9 -0.28 -14.07 14.06
CA ASP A 9 -0.80 -13.96 15.43
C ASP A 9 -2.34 -13.83 15.40
N GLU A 10 -2.94 -13.43 16.51
CA GLU A 10 -4.40 -13.33 16.64
C GLU A 10 -5.02 -12.30 15.71
N SER A 11 -4.27 -11.29 15.27
CA SER A 11 -4.77 -10.14 14.50
C SER A 11 -4.20 -10.03 13.10
N VAL A 12 -3.01 -10.59 12.84
CA VAL A 12 -2.28 -10.37 11.59
C VAL A 12 -1.74 -11.69 11.04
N THR A 13 -1.90 -11.85 9.71
CA THR A 13 -1.23 -12.92 8.96
C THR A 13 -0.42 -12.31 7.83
N LEU A 14 0.86 -12.64 7.74
CA LEU A 14 1.76 -12.22 6.66
C LEU A 14 2.23 -13.43 5.87
N TYR A 15 2.11 -13.37 4.57
CA TYR A 15 2.59 -14.39 3.64
C TYR A 15 3.77 -13.87 2.83
N HIS A 16 4.75 -14.74 2.60
CA HIS A 16 5.84 -14.49 1.66
C HIS A 16 5.49 -15.11 0.31
N GLY A 17 5.45 -14.30 -0.76
CA GLY A 17 5.17 -14.78 -2.11
C GLY A 17 4.60 -13.74 -3.06
N ASP A 18 4.28 -14.19 -4.26
CA ASP A 18 3.55 -13.37 -5.23
C ASP A 18 2.08 -13.24 -4.79
N CYS A 19 1.62 -12.01 -4.65
CA CYS A 19 0.25 -11.76 -4.18
C CYS A 19 -0.83 -12.38 -5.07
N ARG A 20 -0.55 -12.60 -6.34
CA ARG A 20 -1.49 -13.25 -7.28
C ARG A 20 -1.66 -14.76 -6.97
N GLU A 21 -0.58 -15.40 -6.56
CA GLU A 21 -0.60 -16.82 -6.17
C GLU A 21 -1.16 -16.97 -4.76
N VAL A 22 -0.64 -16.18 -3.82
CA VAL A 22 -1.06 -16.24 -2.42
C VAL A 22 -2.56 -15.94 -2.28
N LEU A 23 -3.06 -14.84 -2.86
CA LEU A 23 -4.47 -14.45 -2.71
C LEU A 23 -5.43 -15.41 -3.44
N ALA A 24 -4.94 -16.16 -4.45
CA ALA A 24 -5.74 -17.21 -5.09
C ALA A 24 -5.97 -18.41 -4.18
N ASP A 25 -4.99 -18.73 -3.32
CA ASP A 25 -4.97 -19.95 -2.51
C ASP A 25 -5.45 -19.72 -1.06
N VAL A 26 -5.25 -18.51 -0.52
CA VAL A 26 -5.58 -18.21 0.89
C VAL A 26 -7.08 -18.34 1.20
N GLY A 27 -7.95 -18.12 0.21
CA GLY A 27 -9.40 -18.27 0.38
C GLY A 27 -10.03 -17.39 1.47
N ASP A 28 -9.24 -16.55 2.13
CA ASP A 28 -9.65 -15.66 3.19
C ASP A 28 -10.45 -14.47 2.64
N THR A 29 -11.47 -14.06 3.39
CA THR A 29 -12.27 -12.89 3.06
C THR A 29 -11.74 -11.64 3.79
N PHE A 30 -11.80 -10.50 3.13
CA PHE A 30 -11.47 -9.20 3.71
C PHE A 30 -12.41 -8.13 3.16
N ASP A 31 -12.63 -7.09 3.94
CA ASP A 31 -13.60 -6.02 3.64
C ASP A 31 -12.92 -4.82 3.01
N ILE A 32 -11.65 -4.64 3.29
CA ILE A 32 -10.85 -3.47 2.95
C ILE A 32 -9.59 -3.91 2.23
N VAL A 33 -9.21 -3.18 1.19
CA VAL A 33 -7.86 -3.20 0.64
C VAL A 33 -7.18 -1.88 0.96
N ALA A 34 -5.98 -1.92 1.53
CA ALA A 34 -5.17 -0.72 1.75
C ALA A 34 -3.74 -1.01 1.33
N THR A 35 -3.28 -0.40 0.24
CA THR A 35 -2.07 -0.86 -0.43
C THR A 35 -1.29 0.24 -1.13
N ASP A 36 0.04 0.05 -1.20
CA ASP A 36 1.00 0.90 -1.90
C ASP A 36 1.72 0.07 -2.98
N PRO A 37 1.08 -0.15 -4.14
CA PRO A 37 1.67 -0.99 -5.19
C PRO A 37 2.90 -0.34 -5.82
N PRO A 38 3.81 -1.11 -6.42
CA PRO A 38 4.92 -0.56 -7.20
C PRO A 38 4.40 0.17 -8.42
N TYR A 39 4.55 1.50 -8.49
CA TYR A 39 4.10 2.28 -9.63
C TYR A 39 5.26 2.74 -10.52
N SER A 40 4.96 2.93 -11.81
CA SER A 40 5.94 3.12 -12.87
C SER A 40 6.50 4.55 -12.98
N SER A 41 6.29 5.42 -12.00
CA SER A 41 6.79 6.80 -12.05
C SER A 41 8.32 6.87 -12.17
N GLY A 42 9.02 5.79 -11.82
CA GLY A 42 10.45 5.63 -12.06
C GLY A 42 10.84 5.38 -13.52
N GLY A 43 9.91 4.99 -14.41
CA GLY A 43 10.20 4.81 -15.85
C GLY A 43 10.56 6.11 -16.58
N PHE A 44 10.36 7.27 -15.94
CA PHE A 44 10.89 8.57 -16.33
C PHE A 44 12.07 9.00 -15.45
N GLN A 45 12.86 8.09 -14.97
CA GLN A 45 14.22 8.46 -14.61
C GLN A 45 14.90 8.84 -15.92
N GLU A 46 15.02 10.15 -16.16
CA GLU A 46 15.89 10.67 -17.20
C GLU A 46 17.20 9.91 -17.10
N ALA A 47 17.58 9.25 -18.18
CA ALA A 47 18.89 8.61 -18.29
C ALA A 47 19.94 9.61 -17.82
N GLY A 48 20.55 9.40 -16.66
CA GLY A 48 21.55 10.31 -16.12
C GLY A 48 21.32 10.86 -14.72
N LYS A 49 20.15 10.73 -14.12
CA LYS A 49 19.99 10.99 -12.68
C LYS A 49 20.15 9.69 -11.89
N SER A 50 21.37 9.17 -11.85
CA SER A 50 21.79 8.45 -10.66
C SER A 50 21.54 9.38 -9.48
N SER A 51 20.60 9.03 -8.61
CA SER A 51 20.41 9.72 -7.35
C SER A 51 21.77 9.83 -6.69
N GLY A 52 22.19 11.04 -6.38
CA GLY A 52 23.48 11.32 -5.76
C GLY A 52 23.56 10.81 -4.33
N SER A 53 23.46 9.54 -4.12
CA SER A 53 24.00 8.83 -2.99
C SER A 53 25.10 7.91 -3.53
N ILE A 54 26.29 8.46 -3.57
CA ILE A 54 27.53 7.71 -3.53
C ILE A 54 27.55 7.01 -2.17
N GLY A 55 26.79 5.95 -2.07
CA GLY A 55 26.82 4.97 -1.01
C GLY A 55 26.96 3.63 -1.69
N THR A 56 28.14 3.06 -1.61
CA THR A 56 28.48 1.68 -1.97
C THR A 56 27.60 0.69 -1.19
N ARG A 57 26.34 0.53 -1.63
CA ARG A 57 25.53 -0.66 -1.35
C ARG A 57 24.89 -1.05 -2.66
N GLY A 58 25.16 -2.29 -3.06
CA GLY A 58 24.77 -2.84 -4.35
C GLY A 58 23.33 -2.50 -4.69
N SER A 59 23.13 -1.97 -5.88
CA SER A 59 21.83 -1.75 -6.47
C SER A 59 21.22 -3.11 -6.82
N GLU A 60 20.68 -3.80 -5.85
CA GLU A 60 19.70 -4.84 -6.14
C GLU A 60 18.44 -4.12 -6.60
N VAL A 61 18.24 -4.12 -7.89
CA VAL A 61 17.03 -3.64 -8.55
C VAL A 61 15.90 -4.56 -8.08
N ILE A 62 14.99 -4.03 -7.27
CA ILE A 62 13.75 -4.73 -6.97
C ILE A 62 13.05 -4.92 -8.30
N ALA A 63 12.78 -6.18 -8.69
CA ALA A 63 12.34 -6.55 -10.04
C ALA A 63 11.04 -5.86 -10.50
N LEU A 64 10.30 -5.21 -9.60
CA LEU A 64 9.07 -4.50 -9.87
C LEU A 64 9.20 -2.96 -9.92
N ASP A 65 10.29 -2.37 -9.47
CA ASP A 65 10.49 -0.91 -9.44
C ASP A 65 10.62 -0.24 -10.82
N ASN A 66 10.68 -1.02 -11.89
CA ASN A 66 10.82 -0.55 -13.27
C ASN A 66 9.66 -0.97 -14.18
N LEU A 67 8.47 -1.13 -13.64
CA LEU A 67 7.30 -1.42 -14.48
C LEU A 67 7.02 -0.26 -15.44
N SER A 68 6.78 -0.58 -16.71
CA SER A 68 6.18 0.39 -17.62
C SER A 68 4.74 0.68 -17.16
N THR A 69 4.15 1.81 -17.60
CA THR A 69 2.74 2.12 -17.34
C THR A 69 1.81 0.95 -17.69
N ARG A 70 2.05 0.31 -18.85
CA ARG A 70 1.28 -0.89 -19.25
C ARG A 70 1.52 -2.09 -18.35
N GLY A 71 2.75 -2.27 -17.87
CA GLY A 71 3.08 -3.32 -16.91
C GLY A 71 2.35 -3.13 -15.59
N TYR A 72 2.33 -1.90 -15.08
CA TYR A 72 1.56 -1.51 -13.90
C TYR A 72 0.06 -1.80 -14.08
N GLU A 73 -0.54 -1.31 -15.17
CA GLU A 73 -1.97 -1.51 -15.46
C GLU A 73 -2.33 -2.99 -15.51
N ARG A 74 -1.49 -3.81 -16.15
CA ARG A 74 -1.70 -5.25 -16.21
C ARG A 74 -1.62 -5.89 -14.81
N LEU A 75 -0.58 -5.56 -14.05
CA LEU A 75 -0.39 -6.09 -12.69
C LEU A 75 -1.60 -5.71 -11.81
N MET A 76 -2.02 -4.45 -11.83
CA MET A 76 -3.15 -4.00 -11.01
C MET A 76 -4.45 -4.69 -11.41
N ARG A 77 -4.73 -4.85 -12.69
CA ARG A 77 -5.92 -5.58 -13.15
C ARG A 77 -5.91 -7.05 -12.71
N GLU A 78 -4.73 -7.69 -12.68
CA GLU A 78 -4.59 -9.06 -12.18
C GLU A 78 -4.82 -9.12 -10.66
N VAL A 79 -4.12 -8.30 -9.88
CA VAL A 79 -4.21 -8.30 -8.40
C VAL A 79 -5.62 -7.95 -7.93
N LEU A 80 -6.23 -6.92 -8.51
CA LEU A 80 -7.58 -6.46 -8.12
C LEU A 80 -8.67 -7.51 -8.34
N ARG A 81 -8.46 -8.51 -9.21
CA ARG A 81 -9.40 -9.65 -9.37
C ARG A 81 -9.48 -10.50 -8.11
N TYR A 82 -8.37 -10.66 -7.40
CA TYR A 82 -8.32 -11.41 -6.14
C TYR A 82 -8.82 -10.57 -4.95
N CYS A 83 -8.99 -9.28 -5.15
CA CYS A 83 -9.51 -8.35 -4.15
C CYS A 83 -11.00 -8.02 -4.35
N ASN A 84 -11.71 -8.74 -5.22
CA ASN A 84 -13.06 -8.39 -5.65
C ASN A 84 -14.14 -8.51 -4.56
N GLN A 85 -13.87 -9.19 -3.47
CA GLN A 85 -14.74 -9.29 -2.30
C GLN A 85 -14.69 -8.05 -1.40
N ALA A 86 -13.60 -7.26 -1.46
CA ALA A 86 -13.47 -6.06 -0.64
C ALA A 86 -14.45 -4.96 -1.08
N ASP A 87 -15.13 -4.36 -0.10
CA ASP A 87 -16.04 -3.23 -0.34
C ASP A 87 -15.29 -1.91 -0.48
N GLU A 88 -14.23 -1.71 0.32
CA GLU A 88 -13.45 -0.47 0.36
C GLU A 88 -12.02 -0.67 -0.11
N ILE A 89 -11.46 0.32 -0.81
CA ILE A 89 -10.07 0.30 -1.22
C ILE A 89 -9.41 1.67 -1.05
N PHE A 90 -8.21 1.68 -0.47
CA PHE A 90 -7.26 2.78 -0.44
C PHE A 90 -6.02 2.37 -1.20
N MET A 91 -5.76 3.01 -2.33
CA MET A 91 -4.64 2.67 -3.20
C MET A 91 -3.74 3.89 -3.39
N PHE A 92 -2.53 3.80 -2.86
CA PHE A 92 -1.54 4.86 -3.04
C PHE A 92 -1.12 4.97 -4.49
N THR A 93 -0.84 6.18 -4.91
CA THR A 93 -0.38 6.49 -6.26
C THR A 93 0.29 7.86 -6.31
N ASP A 94 0.99 8.15 -7.40
CA ASP A 94 1.45 9.50 -7.68
C ASP A 94 0.56 10.19 -8.75
N TRP A 95 0.81 11.47 -8.98
CA TRP A 95 0.02 12.25 -9.92
C TRP A 95 0.11 11.75 -11.37
N ARG A 96 1.23 11.09 -11.77
CA ARG A 96 1.42 10.54 -13.12
C ARG A 96 0.59 9.30 -13.34
N MET A 97 0.49 8.48 -12.31
CA MET A 97 -0.21 7.22 -12.35
C MET A 97 -1.70 7.34 -11.98
N TRP A 98 -2.17 8.54 -11.61
CA TRP A 98 -3.54 8.75 -11.17
C TRP A 98 -4.59 8.21 -12.17
N ILE A 99 -4.43 8.51 -13.46
CA ILE A 99 -5.39 8.07 -14.49
C ILE A 99 -5.41 6.55 -14.59
N SER A 100 -4.24 5.90 -14.62
CA SER A 100 -4.13 4.44 -14.68
C SER A 100 -4.68 3.76 -13.42
N THR A 101 -4.45 4.36 -12.24
CA THR A 101 -4.99 3.88 -10.97
C THR A 101 -6.51 4.00 -10.94
N PHE A 102 -7.05 5.15 -11.35
CA PHE A 102 -8.48 5.38 -11.45
C PHE A 102 -9.15 4.34 -12.37
N ASP A 103 -8.61 4.16 -13.58
CA ASP A 103 -9.14 3.20 -14.56
C ASP A 103 -9.06 1.74 -14.06
N ALA A 104 -7.98 1.38 -13.38
CA ALA A 104 -7.82 0.05 -12.80
C ALA A 104 -8.90 -0.22 -11.73
N LEU A 105 -9.18 0.75 -10.85
CA LEU A 105 -10.20 0.63 -9.81
C LEU A 105 -11.61 0.54 -10.40
N GLU A 106 -11.97 1.43 -11.31
CA GLU A 106 -13.30 1.42 -11.97
C GLU A 106 -13.50 0.11 -12.77
N SER A 107 -12.47 -0.33 -13.52
CA SER A 107 -12.48 -1.62 -14.20
C SER A 107 -12.58 -2.81 -13.26
N GLY A 108 -12.03 -2.69 -12.06
CA GLY A 108 -12.13 -3.68 -10.97
C GLY A 108 -13.48 -3.66 -10.26
N GLY A 109 -14.38 -2.73 -10.57
CA GLY A 109 -15.73 -2.62 -10.03
C GLY A 109 -15.85 -1.74 -8.78
N TRP A 110 -14.80 -1.04 -8.35
CA TRP A 110 -14.91 0.01 -7.34
C TRP A 110 -15.30 1.34 -8.00
N ARG A 111 -16.20 2.06 -7.39
CA ARG A 111 -16.43 3.46 -7.74
C ARG A 111 -15.44 4.32 -7.00
N VAL A 112 -14.56 5.01 -7.71
CA VAL A 112 -13.65 5.98 -7.10
C VAL A 112 -14.47 7.14 -6.52
N ARG A 113 -14.44 7.31 -5.22
CA ARG A 113 -15.25 8.30 -4.47
C ARG A 113 -14.48 9.56 -4.19
N ASN A 114 -13.19 9.44 -3.93
CA ASN A 114 -12.34 10.56 -3.57
C ASN A 114 -10.90 10.36 -4.02
N MET A 115 -10.27 11.47 -4.36
CA MET A 115 -8.82 11.62 -4.35
C MET A 115 -8.44 12.15 -2.97
N LEU A 116 -7.79 11.32 -2.15
CA LEU A 116 -7.20 11.78 -0.90
C LEU A 116 -5.78 12.25 -1.19
N VAL A 117 -5.35 13.28 -0.48
CA VAL A 117 -4.00 13.85 -0.61
C VAL A 117 -3.27 13.67 0.70
N TRP A 118 -2.19 12.93 0.68
CA TRP A 118 -1.26 12.92 1.81
C TRP A 118 -0.26 14.06 1.65
N ASP A 119 -0.44 15.13 2.41
CA ASP A 119 0.54 16.21 2.56
C ASP A 119 1.61 15.77 3.57
N LYS A 120 2.84 15.63 3.07
CA LYS A 120 4.00 15.16 3.85
C LYS A 120 4.57 16.23 4.78
N LEU A 121 4.03 17.45 4.74
CA LEU A 121 4.52 18.61 5.50
C LEU A 121 6.00 18.95 5.23
N GLN A 122 6.58 18.36 4.20
CA GLN A 122 7.96 18.53 3.81
C GLN A 122 8.11 18.41 2.30
N MET A 123 8.74 19.38 1.70
CA MET A 123 9.03 19.36 0.27
C MET A 123 10.03 18.26 -0.07
N GLY A 124 9.68 17.45 -1.07
CA GLY A 124 10.58 16.48 -1.68
C GLY A 124 11.49 17.09 -2.74
N MET A 125 11.98 16.29 -3.65
CA MET A 125 12.73 16.75 -4.84
C MET A 125 11.76 17.15 -5.96
N GLY A 126 12.27 17.92 -6.93
CA GLY A 126 11.53 18.33 -8.11
C GLY A 126 11.91 19.76 -8.53
N MET A 127 11.72 20.06 -9.82
CA MET A 127 11.89 21.40 -10.39
C MET A 127 10.88 21.60 -11.52
N PRO A 128 10.31 22.80 -11.69
CA PRO A 128 10.43 23.99 -10.83
C PRO A 128 9.60 23.88 -9.53
N TRP A 129 8.63 22.93 -9.45
CA TRP A 129 7.80 22.69 -8.29
C TRP A 129 8.23 21.42 -7.57
N ARG A 130 8.42 21.50 -6.28
CA ARG A 130 8.86 20.38 -5.44
C ARG A 130 7.64 19.59 -4.93
N ASN A 131 7.65 18.28 -5.17
CA ASN A 131 6.57 17.40 -4.72
C ASN A 131 6.54 17.31 -3.19
N GLN A 132 5.41 17.66 -2.59
CA GLN A 132 5.18 17.62 -1.15
C GLN A 132 4.13 16.57 -0.76
N HIS A 133 3.44 15.99 -1.74
CA HIS A 133 2.31 15.12 -1.49
C HIS A 133 2.41 13.79 -2.25
N GLU A 134 1.61 12.84 -1.82
CA GLU A 134 1.20 11.66 -2.58
C GLU A 134 -0.32 11.61 -2.63
N LEU A 135 -0.85 10.87 -3.59
CA LEU A 135 -2.28 10.69 -3.78
C LEU A 135 -2.70 9.31 -3.29
N ILE A 136 -3.95 9.21 -2.83
CA ILE A 136 -4.57 7.95 -2.47
C ILE A 136 -5.94 7.91 -3.13
N ALA A 137 -6.14 6.92 -4.00
CA ALA A 137 -7.46 6.68 -4.58
C ALA A 137 -8.31 5.93 -3.54
N TYR A 138 -9.42 6.54 -3.14
CA TYR A 138 -10.43 5.90 -2.32
C TYR A 138 -11.57 5.43 -3.19
N GLY A 139 -11.81 4.13 -3.21
CA GLY A 139 -12.89 3.49 -3.94
C GLY A 139 -13.81 2.69 -3.03
N LYS A 140 -15.08 2.56 -3.44
CA LYS A 140 -16.08 1.76 -2.74
C LYS A 140 -17.00 1.05 -3.72
N ARG A 141 -17.34 -0.21 -3.45
CA ARG A 141 -18.26 -0.99 -4.30
C ARG A 141 -19.70 -0.76 -3.92
N SER A 142 -20.03 -0.86 -2.64
CA SER A 142 -21.39 -0.72 -2.16
C SER A 142 -21.78 0.74 -1.92
N SER A 143 -23.09 0.97 -1.81
CA SER A 143 -23.66 2.19 -1.24
C SER A 143 -23.76 2.12 0.28
N ALA A 144 -23.22 1.06 0.90
CA ALA A 144 -23.26 0.86 2.32
C ALA A 144 -22.62 2.03 3.08
N LYS A 145 -23.05 2.18 4.29
CA LYS A 145 -22.84 3.28 5.24
C LYS A 145 -21.45 3.94 5.10
N ILE A 146 -21.43 5.15 4.59
CA ILE A 146 -20.28 6.05 4.73
C ILE A 146 -20.26 6.48 6.19
N LEU A 147 -19.16 6.25 6.87
CA LEU A 147 -18.92 6.81 8.20
C LEU A 147 -18.99 8.34 8.09
N ASP A 148 -19.32 9.01 9.15
CA ASP A 148 -19.67 10.43 9.20
C ASP A 148 -18.78 11.30 8.28
N GLY A 149 -19.33 11.96 7.27
CA GLY A 149 -18.62 12.74 6.25
C GLY A 149 -17.97 14.04 6.76
N LYS A 150 -17.32 14.02 7.93
CA LYS A 150 -16.75 15.21 8.60
C LYS A 150 -15.24 15.36 8.40
N ARG A 151 -14.58 14.48 7.63
CA ARG A 151 -13.12 14.53 7.45
C ARG A 151 -12.76 15.17 6.11
N GLY A 152 -11.75 16.03 6.13
CA GLY A 152 -11.15 16.57 4.91
C GLY A 152 -10.39 15.48 4.13
N ASN A 153 -10.29 15.65 2.81
CA ASN A 153 -9.55 14.73 1.95
C ASN A 153 -8.05 15.06 1.85
N VAL A 154 -7.54 16.01 2.63
CA VAL A 154 -6.12 16.32 2.77
C VAL A 154 -5.65 15.85 4.14
N LEU A 155 -4.77 14.86 4.16
CA LEU A 155 -4.22 14.23 5.36
C LEU A 155 -2.82 14.80 5.60
N GLN A 156 -2.64 15.53 6.67
CA GLN A 156 -1.35 16.13 7.04
C GLN A 156 -0.62 15.23 8.04
N VAL A 157 0.31 14.43 7.52
CA VAL A 157 1.11 13.51 8.32
C VAL A 157 2.57 13.62 7.90
N LYS A 158 3.45 13.93 8.84
CA LYS A 158 4.89 13.98 8.58
C LYS A 158 5.42 12.61 8.14
N ARG A 159 6.34 12.59 7.19
CA ARG A 159 7.02 11.35 6.79
C ARG A 159 7.65 10.66 8.00
N SER A 160 7.57 9.33 8.03
CA SER A 160 8.42 8.52 8.89
C SER A 160 9.89 8.77 8.53
N GLY A 161 10.80 8.62 9.47
CA GLY A 161 12.24 8.80 9.21
C GLY A 161 12.87 7.74 8.31
N ASN A 162 12.06 6.92 7.59
CA ASN A 162 12.49 5.81 6.73
C ASN A 162 13.41 4.82 7.47
N ALA A 163 13.10 4.53 8.73
CA ALA A 163 13.94 3.70 9.58
C ALA A 163 14.01 2.23 9.10
N ASN A 164 12.92 1.74 8.50
CA ASN A 164 12.78 0.35 8.09
C ASN A 164 12.78 0.16 6.57
N HIS A 165 12.32 1.15 5.81
CA HIS A 165 12.26 1.09 4.35
C HIS A 165 12.33 2.50 3.74
N PRO A 166 13.03 2.70 2.58
CA PRO A 166 13.18 4.03 1.94
C PRO A 166 11.87 4.72 1.56
N THR A 167 10.81 3.94 1.30
CA THR A 167 9.49 4.43 0.90
C THR A 167 8.41 4.13 1.93
N GLU A 168 8.79 3.86 3.18
CA GLU A 168 7.85 3.52 4.26
C GLU A 168 6.79 4.60 4.46
N LYS A 169 5.52 4.19 4.46
CA LYS A 169 4.42 5.08 4.82
C LYS A 169 4.34 5.22 6.33
N PRO A 170 3.95 6.39 6.86
CA PRO A 170 3.75 6.55 8.29
C PRO A 170 2.60 5.66 8.81
N VAL A 171 2.82 4.93 9.90
CA VAL A 171 1.76 4.14 10.57
C VAL A 171 0.55 5.00 10.90
N GLY A 172 0.77 6.21 11.43
CA GLY A 172 -0.31 7.14 11.74
C GLY A 172 -1.14 7.60 10.54
N LEU A 173 -0.57 7.61 9.31
CA LEU A 173 -1.34 7.86 8.09
C LEU A 173 -2.27 6.67 7.79
N MET A 174 -1.73 5.45 7.82
CA MET A 174 -2.51 4.25 7.59
C MET A 174 -3.60 4.07 8.64
N ALA A 175 -3.29 4.33 9.92
CA ALA A 175 -4.25 4.29 11.00
C ALA A 175 -5.41 5.30 10.81
N GLN A 176 -5.13 6.51 10.31
CA GLN A 176 -6.19 7.47 9.96
C GLN A 176 -7.09 7.00 8.82
N LEU A 177 -6.53 6.34 7.80
CA LEU A 177 -7.31 5.75 6.70
C LEU A 177 -8.20 4.62 7.24
N LEU A 178 -7.57 3.62 7.87
CA LEU A 178 -8.24 2.41 8.37
C LEU A 178 -9.25 2.69 9.48
N GLY A 179 -8.97 3.59 10.40
CA GLY A 179 -9.90 4.00 11.44
C GLY A 179 -11.14 4.74 10.92
N ASN A 180 -11.25 4.95 9.61
CA ASN A 180 -12.39 5.58 8.95
C ASN A 180 -13.12 4.64 7.97
N THR A 181 -12.98 3.35 8.16
CA THR A 181 -13.63 2.30 7.37
C THR A 181 -14.76 1.66 8.15
N SER A 182 -15.66 0.99 7.44
CA SER A 182 -16.74 0.20 8.05
C SER A 182 -16.42 -1.31 8.13
N GLY A 183 -15.32 -1.73 7.52
CA GLY A 183 -14.87 -3.12 7.53
C GLY A 183 -14.12 -3.49 8.81
N THR A 184 -13.81 -4.76 8.95
CA THR A 184 -13.14 -5.35 10.11
C THR A 184 -11.82 -6.03 9.77
N ARG A 185 -11.60 -6.33 8.49
CA ARG A 185 -10.41 -7.05 8.02
C ARG A 185 -9.82 -6.38 6.78
N VAL A 186 -8.55 -6.04 6.84
CA VAL A 186 -7.82 -5.40 5.74
C VAL A 186 -6.85 -6.36 5.07
N CYS A 187 -6.73 -6.23 3.75
CA CYS A 187 -5.70 -6.90 2.96
C CYS A 187 -4.74 -5.88 2.36
N ASP A 188 -3.44 -6.15 2.47
CA ASP A 188 -2.39 -5.44 1.73
C ASP A 188 -1.63 -6.42 0.82
N PRO A 189 -1.92 -6.44 -0.48
CA PRO A 189 -1.21 -7.27 -1.45
C PRO A 189 0.27 -6.94 -1.64
N PHE A 190 0.72 -5.78 -1.16
CA PHE A 190 2.10 -5.27 -1.29
C PHE A 190 2.57 -4.74 0.07
N ALA A 191 2.63 -5.63 1.06
CA ALA A 191 2.76 -5.26 2.47
C ALA A 191 4.09 -4.56 2.82
N GLY A 192 5.14 -4.75 2.02
CA GLY A 192 6.44 -4.16 2.27
C GLY A 192 6.94 -4.44 3.68
N SER A 193 7.35 -3.41 4.39
CA SER A 193 7.77 -3.49 5.80
C SER A 193 6.61 -3.63 6.81
N GLY A 194 5.37 -3.91 6.36
CA GLY A 194 4.22 -4.21 7.20
C GLY A 194 3.50 -3.01 7.81
N THR A 195 3.66 -1.81 7.27
CA THR A 195 3.04 -0.60 7.86
C THR A 195 1.53 -0.69 7.95
N THR A 196 0.87 -1.19 6.91
CA THR A 196 -0.59 -1.42 6.90
C THR A 196 -1.01 -2.40 7.99
N LEU A 197 -0.24 -3.47 8.19
CA LEU A 197 -0.52 -4.51 9.17
C LEU A 197 -0.39 -3.98 10.62
N VAL A 198 0.66 -3.21 10.88
CA VAL A 198 0.85 -2.52 12.18
C VAL A 198 -0.30 -1.55 12.44
N ALA A 199 -0.65 -0.72 11.46
CA ALA A 199 -1.72 0.25 11.60
C ALA A 199 -3.09 -0.40 11.80
N ALA A 200 -3.38 -1.51 11.10
CA ALA A 200 -4.60 -2.27 11.29
C ALA A 200 -4.75 -2.75 12.73
N ARG A 201 -3.69 -3.32 13.30
CA ARG A 201 -3.65 -3.73 14.72
C ARG A 201 -3.92 -2.54 15.65
N GLU A 202 -3.27 -1.39 15.44
CA GLU A 202 -3.48 -0.20 16.28
C GLU A 202 -4.92 0.29 16.32
N VAL A 203 -5.66 0.10 15.22
CA VAL A 203 -7.07 0.51 15.15
C VAL A 203 -8.06 -0.63 15.41
N GLY A 204 -7.56 -1.81 15.85
CA GLY A 204 -8.40 -2.94 16.23
C GLY A 204 -8.98 -3.75 15.06
N LEU A 205 -8.35 -3.66 13.87
CA LEU A 205 -8.71 -4.48 12.71
C LEU A 205 -7.81 -5.72 12.64
N THR A 206 -8.31 -6.77 12.00
CA THR A 206 -7.47 -7.88 11.56
C THR A 206 -6.87 -7.60 10.19
N ALA A 207 -5.72 -8.20 9.87
CA ALA A 207 -5.04 -7.93 8.63
C ALA A 207 -4.39 -9.15 7.97
N ILE A 208 -4.40 -9.14 6.64
CA ILE A 208 -3.61 -10.05 5.80
C ILE A 208 -2.64 -9.21 4.99
N GLY A 209 -1.36 -9.58 4.98
CA GLY A 209 -0.35 -8.99 4.13
C GLY A 209 0.31 -10.02 3.24
N VAL A 210 0.67 -9.61 2.03
CA VAL A 210 1.51 -10.40 1.14
C VAL A 210 2.71 -9.56 0.73
N GLU A 211 3.90 -10.14 0.80
CA GLU A 211 5.13 -9.48 0.40
C GLU A 211 6.04 -10.48 -0.34
N MET A 212 6.61 -10.04 -1.45
CA MET A 212 7.42 -10.90 -2.30
C MET A 212 8.89 -10.94 -1.89
N ASP A 213 9.39 -9.87 -1.24
CA ASP A 213 10.78 -9.80 -0.77
C ASP A 213 10.88 -10.31 0.66
N GLU A 214 11.59 -11.42 0.87
CA GLU A 214 11.76 -12.03 2.18
C GLU A 214 12.38 -11.07 3.21
N ARG A 215 13.26 -10.16 2.80
CA ARG A 215 13.88 -9.16 3.70
C ARG A 215 12.84 -8.18 4.26
N HIS A 216 11.84 -7.86 3.45
CA HIS A 216 10.70 -7.04 3.88
C HIS A 216 9.77 -7.84 4.79
N CYS A 217 9.52 -9.12 4.48
CA CYS A 217 8.78 -10.03 5.37
C CYS A 217 9.45 -10.12 6.75
N GLU A 218 10.76 -10.29 6.79
CA GLU A 218 11.51 -10.32 8.05
C GLU A 218 11.39 -9.02 8.85
N THR A 219 11.47 -7.88 8.16
CA THR A 219 11.28 -6.57 8.77
C THR A 219 9.87 -6.41 9.33
N ALA A 220 8.85 -6.77 8.54
CA ALA A 220 7.46 -6.71 8.96
C ALA A 220 7.19 -7.61 10.16
N ALA A 221 7.66 -8.85 10.13
CA ALA A 221 7.51 -9.80 11.22
C ALA A 221 8.15 -9.30 12.53
N LYS A 222 9.36 -8.71 12.48
CA LYS A 222 10.00 -8.09 13.63
C LYS A 222 9.19 -6.94 14.21
N ARG A 223 8.64 -6.06 13.37
CA ARG A 223 7.79 -4.94 13.82
C ARG A 223 6.50 -5.44 14.47
N LEU A 224 5.89 -6.45 13.88
CA LEU A 224 4.68 -7.07 14.42
C LEU A 224 4.93 -7.77 15.75
N ALA A 225 6.05 -8.47 15.91
CA ALA A 225 6.41 -9.12 17.16
C ALA A 225 6.70 -8.12 18.28
N GLN A 226 7.28 -6.95 17.99
CA GLN A 226 7.55 -5.91 19.00
C GLN A 226 6.29 -5.26 19.58
N GLY A 227 5.20 -5.17 18.82
CA GLY A 227 3.93 -4.60 19.29
C GLY A 227 3.13 -5.49 20.25
N VAL A 228 3.54 -6.74 20.45
CA VAL A 228 2.86 -7.70 21.35
C VAL A 228 3.36 -7.58 22.80
N LEU A 229 4.36 -6.76 23.06
CA LEU A 229 4.99 -6.59 24.38
C LEU A 229 4.44 -5.42 25.22
N LEU A 230 3.26 -4.88 24.86
CA LEU A 230 2.60 -3.82 25.64
C LEU A 230 1.38 -4.34 26.39
#